data_aa72c6b1fc9b259ad288082058419d8d
#
_entry.id   aa72c6b1fc9b259ad288082058419d8d
#
_cell.length_a   1.000
_cell.length_b   1.000
_cell.length_c   1.000
_cell.angle_alpha   90.00
_cell.angle_beta   90.00
_cell.angle_gamma   90.00
#
_symmetry.space_group_name_H-M   'P 1'
#
loop_
_entity.id
_entity.type
_entity.pdbx_description
1 polymer ?
#
loop_
_entity_poly.entity_id
_entity_poly.type
_entity_poly.pdbx_seq_one_letter_code
_entity_poly.pdbx_strand_id
1 'polypeptide(L)'
;MASLSSTLTPTSTSLSFFSSSIFISNSIPKLKFTPNSNSISHTNSLSISCKLATLPLLSFSGEKIGESTLDVKSASPSTSRAVVHRAIIHDLQNKRRGTASTLTRAEVRGGGRKPYNQKKTGRARQGSIRTPLRPGGGVIFGPKPRDWTIKINKKEKRLAISTAVASAAVNTVVVEEFGDEFEGNAKTKEFIAAMKRWGLDPTEKVTFFMMEVKEKVLLASRNIGTLKILTPRTLNLYDVLNADKIVLTPDAVDYLNGRYGDSEQDDDGDYVEEDSQEGPDAEESADAVN
;
A
#
# COMPACT_ATOMS: atom_id res chain seq x y z
N MET A 1 4.79 32.43 -63.82
CA MET A 1 4.58 32.22 -62.43
C MET A 1 5.28 30.90 -62.05
N ALA A 2 6.28 30.97 -61.28
CA ALA A 2 7.30 29.92 -61.12
C ALA A 2 6.87 28.85 -60.13
N SER A 3 6.91 27.61 -60.57
CA SER A 3 6.79 26.39 -59.73
C SER A 3 8.17 25.87 -59.35
N LEU A 4 8.49 25.90 -58.04
CA LEU A 4 9.70 25.30 -57.53
C LEU A 4 9.35 23.90 -56.99
N SER A 5 9.82 22.89 -57.73
CA SER A 5 9.85 21.48 -57.29
C SER A 5 11.17 21.18 -56.60
N SER A 6 11.16 20.91 -55.32
CA SER A 6 12.32 20.40 -54.58
C SER A 6 12.28 18.87 -54.46
N THR A 7 13.14 18.21 -55.17
CA THR A 7 13.38 16.76 -55.10
C THR A 7 14.28 16.45 -53.89
N LEU A 8 13.77 15.69 -52.92
CA LEU A 8 14.56 15.12 -51.84
C LEU A 8 15.02 13.72 -52.22
N THR A 9 16.32 13.51 -52.30
CA THR A 9 16.99 12.21 -52.48
C THR A 9 17.13 11.51 -51.12
N PRO A 10 16.84 10.21 -51.01
CA PRO A 10 17.13 9.45 -49.81
C PRO A 10 18.57 8.99 -49.77
N THR A 11 19.31 9.37 -48.77
CA THR A 11 20.64 8.80 -48.45
C THR A 11 20.47 7.49 -47.72
N SER A 12 20.87 6.40 -48.35
CA SER A 12 20.97 5.07 -47.75
C SER A 12 22.27 4.97 -46.93
N THR A 13 22.16 4.92 -45.60
CA THR A 13 23.28 4.54 -44.73
C THR A 13 23.27 3.04 -44.50
N SER A 14 24.25 2.37 -45.12
CA SER A 14 24.57 0.95 -44.89
C SER A 14 25.28 0.78 -43.55
N LEU A 15 24.64 0.09 -42.58
CA LEU A 15 25.28 -0.36 -41.34
C LEU A 15 26.08 -1.65 -41.63
N SER A 16 27.39 -1.55 -41.65
CA SER A 16 28.31 -2.70 -41.67
C SER A 16 28.49 -3.23 -40.24
N PHE A 17 28.05 -4.46 -40.01
CA PHE A 17 28.35 -5.20 -38.79
C PHE A 17 29.79 -5.74 -38.85
N PHE A 18 30.69 -5.16 -38.07
CA PHE A 18 31.98 -5.76 -37.78
C PHE A 18 31.81 -6.78 -36.63
N SER A 19 31.91 -8.06 -37.00
CA SER A 19 32.10 -9.15 -36.06
C SER A 19 33.58 -9.22 -35.70
N SER A 20 33.97 -8.69 -34.52
CA SER A 20 35.31 -8.91 -33.97
C SER A 20 35.17 -9.75 -32.68
N SER A 21 35.44 -11.04 -32.82
CA SER A 21 35.65 -11.95 -31.71
C SER A 21 37.03 -11.67 -31.08
N ILE A 22 37.07 -10.90 -30.02
CA ILE A 22 38.26 -10.72 -29.17
C ILE A 22 38.19 -11.76 -28.05
N PHE A 23 38.98 -12.84 -28.20
CA PHE A 23 39.32 -13.74 -27.11
C PHE A 23 40.30 -13.02 -26.18
N ILE A 24 39.81 -12.44 -25.08
CA ILE A 24 40.63 -11.96 -23.97
C ILE A 24 40.74 -13.10 -22.97
N SER A 25 41.88 -13.78 -22.94
CA SER A 25 42.24 -14.68 -21.84
C SER A 25 42.65 -13.82 -20.63
N ASN A 26 41.69 -13.49 -19.77
CA ASN A 26 42.00 -12.88 -18.48
C ASN A 26 42.35 -13.95 -17.46
N SER A 27 43.63 -14.11 -17.18
CA SER A 27 44.13 -14.76 -16.00
C SER A 27 43.75 -13.90 -14.78
N ILE A 28 42.71 -14.34 -14.06
CA ILE A 28 42.25 -13.69 -12.81
C ILE A 28 43.34 -13.89 -11.75
N PRO A 29 43.97 -12.84 -11.20
CA PRO A 29 44.89 -12.98 -10.07
C PRO A 29 44.07 -13.47 -8.86
N LYS A 30 44.46 -14.64 -8.31
CA LYS A 30 43.90 -15.15 -7.06
C LYS A 30 44.24 -14.19 -5.92
N LEU A 31 43.33 -13.31 -5.56
CA LEU A 31 43.38 -12.54 -4.34
C LEU A 31 43.35 -13.51 -3.16
N LYS A 32 44.45 -13.62 -2.43
CA LYS A 32 44.50 -14.31 -1.16
C LYS A 32 43.73 -13.47 -0.16
N PHE A 33 42.50 -13.89 0.16
CA PHE A 33 41.76 -13.38 1.29
C PHE A 33 42.44 -13.87 2.58
N THR A 34 43.12 -12.99 3.26
CA THR A 34 43.48 -13.21 4.66
C THR A 34 42.26 -12.85 5.50
N PRO A 35 41.70 -13.77 6.28
CA PRO A 35 40.62 -13.41 7.20
C PRO A 35 41.19 -12.53 8.30
N ASN A 36 40.97 -11.23 8.21
CA ASN A 36 41.22 -10.31 9.30
C ASN A 36 40.11 -10.54 10.32
N SER A 37 40.40 -11.30 11.36
CA SER A 37 39.52 -11.61 12.49
C SER A 37 39.39 -10.43 13.45
N ASN A 38 39.01 -9.27 12.97
CA ASN A 38 38.40 -8.26 13.82
C ASN A 38 36.89 -8.45 13.74
N SER A 39 36.38 -9.34 14.56
CA SER A 39 34.95 -9.43 14.87
C SER A 39 34.54 -8.15 15.60
N ILE A 40 34.30 -7.09 14.85
CA ILE A 40 33.50 -5.99 15.36
C ILE A 40 32.07 -6.55 15.45
N SER A 41 31.72 -7.00 16.65
CA SER A 41 30.35 -7.25 17.02
C SER A 41 29.62 -5.91 17.06
N HIS A 42 29.24 -5.37 15.90
CA HIS A 42 28.21 -4.36 15.84
C HIS A 42 26.90 -5.05 16.20
N THR A 43 26.65 -5.18 17.48
CA THR A 43 25.28 -5.21 17.98
C THR A 43 24.73 -3.84 17.63
N ASN A 44 24.13 -3.73 16.44
CA ASN A 44 23.26 -2.63 16.11
C ASN A 44 22.07 -2.74 17.06
N SER A 45 22.22 -2.25 18.29
CA SER A 45 21.12 -1.94 19.16
C SER A 45 20.32 -0.87 18.39
N LEU A 46 19.16 -1.25 17.89
CA LEU A 46 18.20 -0.32 17.33
C LEU A 46 17.87 0.66 18.46
N SER A 47 18.50 1.83 18.45
CA SER A 47 18.17 2.87 19.42
C SER A 47 16.81 3.41 19.03
N ILE A 48 15.77 2.99 19.75
CA ILE A 48 14.44 3.55 19.69
C ILE A 48 14.49 4.81 20.54
N SER A 49 14.21 5.96 19.95
CA SER A 49 14.11 7.24 20.66
C SER A 49 12.65 7.67 20.73
N CYS A 50 12.21 8.11 21.91
CA CYS A 50 10.93 8.80 22.05
C CYS A 50 11.05 10.20 21.49
N LYS A 51 10.07 10.61 20.73
CA LYS A 51 9.97 11.96 20.18
C LYS A 51 8.72 12.63 20.73
N LEU A 52 8.94 13.43 21.77
CA LEU A 52 7.91 14.30 22.33
C LEU A 52 7.59 15.41 21.34
N ALA A 53 6.35 15.51 20.90
CA ALA A 53 5.87 16.60 20.06
C ALA A 53 4.71 17.32 20.79
N THR A 54 4.79 18.66 20.83
CA THR A 54 3.71 19.52 21.31
C THR A 54 2.81 19.88 20.14
N LEU A 55 1.51 19.62 20.27
CA LEU A 55 0.49 19.88 19.26
C LEU A 55 -0.45 20.98 19.73
N PRO A 56 -0.85 21.94 18.86
CA PRO A 56 -1.82 22.93 19.21
C PRO A 56 -3.21 22.32 19.39
N LEU A 57 -3.85 22.63 20.51
CA LEU A 57 -5.24 22.27 20.79
C LEU A 57 -6.15 23.44 20.39
N LEU A 58 -7.04 23.21 19.45
CA LEU A 58 -8.00 24.19 18.93
C LEU A 58 -9.41 23.89 19.44
N SER A 59 -10.15 24.96 19.69
CA SER A 59 -11.60 24.92 19.89
C SER A 59 -12.35 24.68 18.59
N PHE A 60 -13.64 24.38 18.69
CA PHE A 60 -14.54 24.37 17.53
C PHE A 60 -14.59 25.73 16.79
N SER A 61 -14.41 26.86 17.47
CA SER A 61 -14.32 28.19 16.86
C SER A 61 -13.01 28.42 16.09
N GLY A 62 -11.97 27.61 16.30
CA GLY A 62 -10.63 27.75 15.72
C GLY A 62 -9.66 28.52 16.62
N GLU A 63 -10.03 28.83 17.85
CA GLU A 63 -9.17 29.48 18.84
C GLU A 63 -8.23 28.46 19.49
N LYS A 64 -6.99 28.85 19.77
CA LYS A 64 -6.01 28.00 20.47
C LYS A 64 -6.33 28.03 21.97
N ILE A 65 -6.78 26.90 22.51
CA ILE A 65 -7.08 26.75 23.94
C ILE A 65 -5.84 26.34 24.72
N GLY A 66 -5.02 25.47 24.17
CA GLY A 66 -3.87 24.90 24.86
C GLY A 66 -2.93 24.13 23.96
N GLU A 67 -2.17 23.25 24.57
CA GLU A 67 -1.25 22.34 23.89
C GLU A 67 -1.44 20.91 24.41
N SER A 68 -1.47 19.98 23.50
CA SER A 68 -1.49 18.54 23.80
C SER A 68 -0.12 17.93 23.49
N THR A 69 0.30 16.94 24.25
CA THR A 69 1.59 16.26 24.07
C THR A 69 1.39 14.92 23.41
N LEU A 70 2.14 14.67 22.34
CA LEU A 70 2.20 13.39 21.67
C LEU A 70 3.56 12.74 21.96
N ASP A 71 3.55 11.67 22.75
CA ASP A 71 4.73 10.91 23.12
C ASP A 71 4.69 9.53 22.47
N VAL A 72 5.45 9.35 21.40
CA VAL A 72 5.45 8.10 20.63
C VAL A 72 6.87 7.65 20.32
N LYS A 73 7.10 6.34 20.39
CA LYS A 73 8.37 5.72 20.01
C LYS A 73 8.66 5.99 18.55
N SER A 74 9.89 6.39 18.21
CA SER A 74 10.30 6.53 16.81
C SER A 74 11.57 5.73 16.55
N ALA A 75 11.69 5.16 15.36
CA ALA A 75 12.89 4.50 14.90
C ALA A 75 14.01 5.53 14.69
N SER A 76 15.27 5.07 14.81
CA SER A 76 16.44 5.92 14.54
C SER A 76 16.38 6.52 13.12
N PRO A 77 16.90 7.74 12.90
CA PRO A 77 16.83 8.41 11.59
C PRO A 77 17.42 7.59 10.43
N SER A 78 18.41 6.75 10.70
CA SER A 78 19.05 5.88 9.71
C SER A 78 18.16 4.72 9.25
N THR A 79 17.28 4.21 10.11
CA THR A 79 16.44 3.04 9.84
C THR A 79 14.97 3.38 9.62
N SER A 80 14.52 4.56 10.05
CA SER A 80 13.13 4.99 10.02
C SER A 80 12.48 4.82 8.65
N ARG A 81 13.16 5.28 7.59
CA ARG A 81 12.65 5.17 6.22
C ARG A 81 12.50 3.71 5.76
N ALA A 82 13.44 2.84 6.12
CA ALA A 82 13.40 1.43 5.73
C ALA A 82 12.25 0.68 6.42
N VAL A 83 12.05 0.93 7.72
CA VAL A 83 10.98 0.32 8.52
C VAL A 83 9.60 0.76 7.99
N VAL A 84 9.39 2.06 7.78
CA VAL A 84 8.15 2.61 7.23
C VAL A 84 7.88 2.07 5.81
N HIS A 85 8.90 2.04 4.94
CA HIS A 85 8.76 1.51 3.57
C HIS A 85 8.37 0.03 3.56
N ARG A 86 8.97 -0.79 4.41
CA ARG A 86 8.64 -2.22 4.51
C ARG A 86 7.20 -2.45 4.97
N ALA A 87 6.74 -1.67 5.95
CA ALA A 87 5.38 -1.76 6.44
C ALA A 87 4.34 -1.27 5.41
N ILE A 88 4.63 -0.22 4.63
CA ILE A 88 3.71 0.23 3.58
C ILE A 88 3.59 -0.78 2.44
N ILE A 89 4.70 -1.44 2.06
CA ILE A 89 4.66 -2.52 1.07
C ILE A 89 3.79 -3.67 1.58
N HIS A 90 3.94 -4.05 2.85
CA HIS A 90 3.10 -5.05 3.49
C HIS A 90 1.61 -4.69 3.37
N ASP A 91 1.21 -3.48 3.79
CA ASP A 91 -0.19 -3.05 3.74
C ASP A 91 -0.75 -3.00 2.30
N LEU A 92 0.05 -2.55 1.33
CA LEU A 92 -0.36 -2.49 -0.07
C LEU A 92 -0.47 -3.89 -0.71
N GLN A 93 0.45 -4.80 -0.40
CA GLN A 93 0.39 -6.17 -0.92
C GLN A 93 -0.79 -6.95 -0.33
N ASN A 94 -1.08 -6.78 0.95
CA ASN A 94 -2.21 -7.46 1.60
C ASN A 94 -3.58 -6.98 1.07
N LYS A 95 -3.66 -5.79 0.47
CA LYS A 95 -4.88 -5.29 -0.22
C LYS A 95 -5.10 -5.93 -1.60
N ARG A 96 -4.11 -6.64 -2.16
CA ARG A 96 -4.23 -7.26 -3.49
C ARG A 96 -5.03 -8.55 -3.42
N ARG A 97 -6.11 -8.64 -4.18
CA ARG A 97 -6.93 -9.87 -4.24
C ARG A 97 -6.30 -11.00 -5.06
N GLY A 98 -5.42 -10.69 -6.02
CA GLY A 98 -4.71 -11.68 -6.80
C GLY A 98 -5.59 -12.60 -7.67
N THR A 99 -6.74 -12.14 -8.14
CA THR A 99 -7.76 -12.93 -8.84
C THR A 99 -7.52 -13.09 -10.35
N ALA A 100 -6.47 -12.47 -10.91
CA ALA A 100 -6.17 -12.55 -12.32
C ALA A 100 -5.89 -14.00 -12.74
N SER A 101 -6.63 -14.50 -13.73
CA SER A 101 -6.53 -15.88 -14.22
C SER A 101 -6.57 -15.91 -15.74
N THR A 102 -5.75 -16.78 -16.31
CA THR A 102 -5.79 -17.12 -17.74
C THR A 102 -5.90 -18.63 -17.90
N LEU A 103 -6.51 -19.05 -19.01
CA LEU A 103 -6.65 -20.46 -19.32
C LEU A 103 -5.37 -20.97 -19.99
N THR A 104 -4.80 -22.02 -19.43
CA THR A 104 -3.70 -22.76 -20.04
C THR A 104 -4.21 -23.70 -21.15
N ARG A 105 -3.31 -24.25 -21.93
CA ARG A 105 -3.64 -25.21 -22.99
C ARG A 105 -4.46 -26.41 -22.48
N ALA A 106 -4.26 -26.82 -21.23
CA ALA A 106 -5.01 -27.94 -20.63
C ALA A 106 -6.45 -27.54 -20.25
N GLU A 107 -6.67 -26.30 -19.86
CA GLU A 107 -7.94 -25.76 -19.36
C GLU A 107 -8.87 -25.25 -20.47
N VAL A 108 -8.32 -24.84 -21.62
CA VAL A 108 -9.13 -24.36 -22.74
C VAL A 108 -10.03 -25.47 -23.25
N ARG A 109 -11.30 -25.15 -23.48
CA ARG A 109 -12.32 -26.06 -24.03
C ARG A 109 -11.93 -26.53 -25.45
N GLY A 110 -12.21 -27.81 -25.78
CA GLY A 110 -11.98 -28.40 -27.10
C GLY A 110 -10.66 -29.18 -27.18
N GLY A 111 -10.18 -29.49 -28.34
CA GLY A 111 -8.97 -30.32 -28.57
C GLY A 111 -9.26 -31.83 -28.53
N GLY A 112 -8.23 -32.62 -28.21
CA GLY A 112 -8.33 -34.09 -28.20
C GLY A 112 -8.13 -34.71 -29.58
N ARG A 113 -8.76 -34.21 -30.63
CA ARG A 113 -8.58 -34.67 -32.01
C ARG A 113 -7.53 -33.83 -32.74
N LYS A 114 -6.65 -34.53 -33.51
CA LYS A 114 -5.72 -33.85 -34.42
C LYS A 114 -6.49 -33.10 -35.51
N PRO A 115 -6.20 -31.81 -35.79
CA PRO A 115 -6.99 -31.00 -36.72
C PRO A 115 -6.99 -31.53 -38.17
N TYR A 116 -5.88 -32.09 -38.61
CA TYR A 116 -5.70 -32.64 -39.96
C TYR A 116 -4.51 -33.62 -40.01
N ASN A 117 -4.38 -34.35 -41.11
CA ASN A 117 -3.34 -35.36 -41.33
C ASN A 117 -1.93 -34.74 -41.26
N GLN A 118 -0.94 -35.55 -40.83
CA GLN A 118 0.43 -35.11 -40.60
C GLN A 118 1.13 -34.61 -41.87
N LYS A 119 0.82 -35.20 -43.04
CA LYS A 119 1.40 -34.89 -44.35
C LYS A 119 0.32 -34.72 -45.39
N LYS A 120 0.67 -34.23 -46.62
CA LYS A 120 -0.19 -34.06 -47.79
C LYS A 120 -1.33 -33.01 -47.63
N THR A 121 -1.17 -32.01 -46.76
CA THR A 121 -2.18 -30.95 -46.57
C THR A 121 -1.71 -29.57 -47.00
N GLY A 122 -0.43 -29.39 -47.40
CA GLY A 122 0.15 -28.08 -47.76
C GLY A 122 0.19 -27.06 -46.62
N ARG A 123 -0.18 -27.47 -45.39
CA ARG A 123 -0.24 -26.61 -44.20
C ARG A 123 0.85 -27.00 -43.19
N ALA A 124 1.20 -26.06 -42.30
CA ALA A 124 2.09 -26.32 -41.19
C ALA A 124 1.53 -27.45 -40.28
N ARG A 125 2.39 -28.31 -39.77
CA ARG A 125 2.00 -29.44 -38.94
C ARG A 125 1.39 -28.95 -37.63
N GLN A 126 0.26 -29.51 -37.22
CA GLN A 126 -0.41 -29.16 -35.98
C GLN A 126 -0.89 -30.40 -35.21
N GLY A 127 -0.62 -30.41 -33.91
CA GLY A 127 -1.05 -31.48 -33.00
C GLY A 127 -2.39 -31.19 -32.32
N SER A 128 -2.70 -29.91 -32.05
CA SER A 128 -3.91 -29.49 -31.33
C SER A 128 -4.35 -28.08 -31.74
N ILE A 129 -5.64 -27.83 -31.63
CA ILE A 129 -6.22 -26.50 -31.82
C ILE A 129 -6.05 -25.58 -30.59
N ARG A 130 -5.75 -26.16 -29.42
CA ARG A 130 -5.56 -25.46 -28.14
C ARG A 130 -4.16 -24.83 -28.00
N THR A 131 -3.29 -24.92 -29.00
CA THR A 131 -1.92 -24.39 -28.92
C THR A 131 -1.96 -22.87 -28.81
N PRO A 132 -1.00 -22.25 -28.08
CA PRO A 132 -0.93 -20.79 -27.94
C PRO A 132 -0.64 -20.08 -29.27
N LEU A 133 -0.19 -20.80 -30.28
CA LEU A 133 0.06 -20.28 -31.64
C LEU A 133 -1.21 -20.01 -32.42
N ARG A 134 -2.38 -20.40 -31.91
CA ARG A 134 -3.67 -20.19 -32.57
C ARG A 134 -4.54 -19.19 -31.80
N PRO A 135 -5.32 -18.36 -32.50
CA PRO A 135 -6.39 -17.58 -31.89
C PRO A 135 -7.34 -18.51 -31.11
N GLY A 136 -7.66 -18.16 -29.88
CA GLY A 136 -8.46 -19.00 -28.99
C GLY A 136 -7.72 -20.16 -28.30
N GLY A 137 -6.39 -20.29 -28.52
CA GLY A 137 -5.55 -21.24 -27.79
C GLY A 137 -5.22 -20.77 -26.38
N GLY A 138 -4.64 -21.67 -25.57
CA GLY A 138 -4.23 -21.39 -24.21
C GLY A 138 -3.01 -20.49 -24.10
N VAL A 139 -2.92 -19.76 -23.01
CA VAL A 139 -1.74 -18.93 -22.67
C VAL A 139 -0.70 -19.80 -21.96
N ILE A 140 0.60 -19.58 -22.21
CA ILE A 140 1.67 -20.40 -21.61
C ILE A 140 2.00 -19.90 -20.21
N PHE A 141 2.40 -18.63 -20.05
CA PHE A 141 2.83 -18.00 -18.80
C PHE A 141 1.89 -16.87 -18.38
N GLY A 142 0.60 -17.11 -18.50
CA GLY A 142 -0.40 -16.13 -18.06
C GLY A 142 -0.53 -16.08 -16.53
N PRO A 143 -1.16 -15.04 -16.00
CA PRO A 143 -1.42 -14.93 -14.58
C PRO A 143 -2.32 -16.05 -14.09
N LYS A 144 -2.03 -16.56 -12.89
CA LYS A 144 -2.88 -17.47 -12.13
C LYS A 144 -3.21 -16.85 -10.78
N PRO A 145 -4.40 -17.13 -10.23
CA PRO A 145 -4.74 -16.65 -8.90
C PRO A 145 -3.70 -17.11 -7.88
N ARG A 146 -3.20 -16.15 -7.09
CA ARG A 146 -2.26 -16.42 -6.00
C ARG A 146 -2.45 -15.44 -4.87
N ASP A 147 -2.11 -15.86 -3.68
CA ASP A 147 -2.02 -15.00 -2.53
C ASP A 147 -0.75 -14.12 -2.62
N TRP A 148 -0.94 -12.82 -2.39
CA TRP A 148 0.13 -11.80 -2.42
C TRP A 148 0.49 -11.33 -1.00
N THR A 149 -0.10 -11.91 0.04
CA THR A 149 0.13 -11.49 1.41
C THR A 149 1.59 -11.66 1.80
N ILE A 150 2.10 -10.66 2.47
CA ILE A 150 3.46 -10.65 3.04
C ILE A 150 3.29 -10.58 4.56
N LYS A 151 4.04 -11.37 5.30
CA LYS A 151 4.05 -11.32 6.77
C LYS A 151 5.12 -10.34 7.25
N ILE A 152 4.79 -9.57 8.30
CA ILE A 152 5.70 -8.67 9.02
C ILE A 152 5.55 -8.90 10.53
N ASN A 153 6.62 -8.68 11.30
CA ASN A 153 6.57 -8.81 12.75
C ASN A 153 5.68 -7.72 13.38
N LYS A 154 4.87 -8.08 14.37
CA LYS A 154 3.96 -7.15 15.08
C LYS A 154 4.72 -5.94 15.65
N LYS A 155 5.86 -6.15 16.33
CA LYS A 155 6.70 -5.07 16.87
C LYS A 155 7.24 -4.14 15.78
N GLU A 156 7.65 -4.67 14.62
CA GLU A 156 8.09 -3.87 13.48
C GLU A 156 6.95 -3.02 12.88
N LYS A 157 5.74 -3.60 12.77
CA LYS A 157 4.56 -2.86 12.30
C LYS A 157 4.18 -1.72 13.25
N ARG A 158 4.18 -1.97 14.58
CA ARG A 158 3.95 -0.93 15.59
C ARG A 158 4.98 0.20 15.48
N LEU A 159 6.28 -0.13 15.40
CA LEU A 159 7.35 0.85 15.25
C LEU A 159 7.24 1.65 13.95
N ALA A 160 6.80 1.04 12.85
CA ALA A 160 6.56 1.76 11.58
C ALA A 160 5.45 2.80 11.71
N ILE A 161 4.33 2.42 12.34
CA ILE A 161 3.18 3.31 12.55
C ILE A 161 3.57 4.45 13.46
N SER A 162 4.19 4.17 14.62
CA SER A 162 4.62 5.19 15.57
C SER A 162 5.64 6.17 14.95
N THR A 163 6.58 5.66 14.15
CA THR A 163 7.54 6.51 13.42
C THR A 163 6.86 7.40 12.39
N ALA A 164 5.85 6.90 11.69
CA ALA A 164 5.08 7.71 10.74
C ALA A 164 4.27 8.81 11.45
N VAL A 165 3.60 8.48 12.54
CA VAL A 165 2.85 9.45 13.36
C VAL A 165 3.78 10.53 13.93
N ALA A 166 4.95 10.13 14.47
CA ALA A 166 5.95 11.09 14.94
C ALA A 166 6.47 12.02 13.83
N SER A 167 6.62 11.52 12.61
CA SER A 167 7.03 12.35 11.47
C SER A 167 5.93 13.29 10.98
N ALA A 168 4.67 12.88 11.10
CA ALA A 168 3.50 13.66 10.72
C ALA A 168 3.08 14.70 11.77
N ALA A 169 3.67 14.69 12.98
CA ALA A 169 3.33 15.60 14.07
C ALA A 169 3.43 17.08 13.68
N VAL A 170 4.34 17.44 12.76
CA VAL A 170 4.48 18.83 12.26
C VAL A 170 3.21 19.32 11.54
N ASN A 171 2.49 18.40 10.89
CA ASN A 171 1.28 18.69 10.13
C ASN A 171 0.01 18.23 10.88
N THR A 172 0.13 17.96 12.18
CA THR A 172 -0.97 17.47 13.01
C THR A 172 -1.52 18.60 13.87
N VAL A 173 -2.84 18.66 13.95
CA VAL A 173 -3.60 19.61 14.76
C VAL A 173 -4.53 18.80 15.67
N VAL A 174 -4.67 19.21 16.93
CA VAL A 174 -5.66 18.63 17.85
C VAL A 174 -6.85 19.56 17.91
N VAL A 175 -8.05 18.99 17.77
CA VAL A 175 -9.32 19.72 17.85
C VAL A 175 -10.15 19.10 18.95
N GLU A 176 -10.78 19.93 19.77
CA GLU A 176 -11.75 19.50 20.78
C GLU A 176 -12.83 18.59 20.17
N GLU A 177 -13.52 17.84 20.99
CA GLU A 177 -14.65 17.04 20.52
C GLU A 177 -15.75 17.94 19.94
N PHE A 178 -16.06 17.73 18.68
CA PHE A 178 -17.04 18.51 17.92
C PHE A 178 -18.25 17.70 17.46
N GLY A 179 -18.38 16.49 17.96
CA GLY A 179 -19.45 15.58 17.57
C GLY A 179 -20.86 16.14 17.82
N ASP A 180 -21.05 16.85 18.93
CA ASP A 180 -22.34 17.40 19.38
C ASP A 180 -22.78 18.60 18.54
N GLU A 181 -21.83 19.38 18.02
CA GLU A 181 -22.10 20.57 17.22
C GLU A 181 -22.83 20.26 15.89
N PHE A 182 -22.71 19.04 15.41
CA PHE A 182 -23.38 18.59 14.17
C PHE A 182 -24.72 17.89 14.41
N GLU A 183 -25.21 17.81 15.66
CA GLU A 183 -26.47 17.12 15.96
C GLU A 183 -27.72 17.74 15.29
N GLY A 184 -27.72 19.05 15.06
CA GLY A 184 -28.81 19.76 14.42
C GLY A 184 -28.91 19.51 12.90
N ASN A 185 -27.86 19.80 12.16
CA ASN A 185 -27.82 19.78 10.70
C ASN A 185 -26.53 19.15 10.16
N ALA A 186 -26.63 17.91 9.65
CA ALA A 186 -25.51 17.21 9.00
C ALA A 186 -25.27 17.72 7.57
N LYS A 187 -24.81 18.97 7.41
CA LYS A 187 -24.55 19.55 6.08
C LYS A 187 -23.06 19.66 5.79
N THR A 188 -22.65 19.28 4.59
CA THR A 188 -21.26 19.40 4.11
C THR A 188 -20.76 20.83 4.13
N LYS A 189 -21.61 21.82 3.88
CA LYS A 189 -21.25 23.24 3.92
C LYS A 189 -20.79 23.66 5.32
N GLU A 190 -21.46 23.21 6.37
CA GLU A 190 -21.11 23.49 7.76
C GLU A 190 -19.78 22.85 8.15
N PHE A 191 -19.56 21.62 7.70
CA PHE A 191 -18.30 20.91 7.93
C PHE A 191 -17.11 21.62 7.22
N ILE A 192 -17.29 22.05 5.98
CA ILE A 192 -16.26 22.83 5.25
C ILE A 192 -15.99 24.17 5.95
N ALA A 193 -17.01 24.82 6.49
CA ALA A 193 -16.84 26.06 7.27
C ALA A 193 -16.06 25.81 8.57
N ALA A 194 -16.27 24.68 9.24
CA ALA A 194 -15.50 24.25 10.41
C ALA A 194 -14.03 23.98 10.04
N MET A 195 -13.77 23.25 8.96
CA MET A 195 -12.40 22.98 8.47
C MET A 195 -11.64 24.29 8.23
N LYS A 196 -12.27 25.27 7.58
CA LYS A 196 -11.66 26.58 7.33
C LYS A 196 -11.31 27.33 8.62
N ARG A 197 -12.12 27.22 9.67
CA ARG A 197 -11.83 27.80 11.01
C ARG A 197 -10.60 27.17 11.64
N TRP A 198 -10.38 25.88 11.44
CA TRP A 198 -9.20 25.16 11.92
C TRP A 198 -7.95 25.35 11.01
N GLY A 199 -8.03 26.19 9.97
CA GLY A 199 -6.93 26.44 9.04
C GLY A 199 -6.66 25.26 8.09
N LEU A 200 -7.70 24.47 7.80
CA LEU A 200 -7.61 23.33 6.89
C LEU A 200 -8.27 23.67 5.56
N ASP A 201 -7.55 23.44 4.46
CA ASP A 201 -8.09 23.61 3.13
C ASP A 201 -8.86 22.35 2.68
N PRO A 202 -10.10 22.47 2.18
CA PRO A 202 -10.89 21.34 1.75
C PRO A 202 -10.33 20.64 0.48
N THR A 203 -9.35 21.22 -0.19
CA THR A 203 -8.65 20.64 -1.35
C THR A 203 -7.51 19.72 -0.94
N GLU A 204 -6.93 19.93 0.25
CA GLU A 204 -5.88 19.09 0.81
C GLU A 204 -6.47 17.77 1.35
N LYS A 205 -5.63 16.74 1.39
CA LYS A 205 -6.03 15.46 1.98
C LYS A 205 -5.92 15.53 3.49
N VAL A 206 -7.07 15.55 4.15
CA VAL A 206 -7.16 15.60 5.61
C VAL A 206 -7.68 14.29 6.17
N THR A 207 -6.97 13.76 7.16
CA THR A 207 -7.41 12.56 7.88
C THR A 207 -7.73 12.91 9.33
N PHE A 208 -8.97 12.64 9.74
CA PHE A 208 -9.45 12.80 11.11
C PHE A 208 -9.37 11.47 11.84
N PHE A 209 -8.85 11.51 13.07
CA PHE A 209 -8.87 10.37 13.99
C PHE A 209 -9.69 10.75 15.22
N MET A 210 -10.81 10.08 15.40
CA MET A 210 -11.76 10.27 16.50
C MET A 210 -12.05 8.93 17.15
N MET A 211 -12.14 8.87 18.48
CA MET A 211 -12.50 7.63 19.18
C MET A 211 -13.91 7.20 18.85
N GLU A 212 -14.85 8.12 18.93
CA GLU A 212 -16.25 7.92 18.58
C GLU A 212 -16.63 8.77 17.37
N VAL A 213 -17.15 8.13 16.34
CA VAL A 213 -17.60 8.82 15.12
C VAL A 213 -19.13 8.86 15.13
N LYS A 214 -19.69 10.05 15.38
CA LYS A 214 -21.14 10.23 15.30
C LYS A 214 -21.61 10.14 13.86
N GLU A 215 -22.75 9.49 13.63
CA GLU A 215 -23.32 9.27 12.29
C GLU A 215 -23.50 10.58 11.50
N LYS A 216 -23.92 11.64 12.17
CA LYS A 216 -24.14 12.94 11.54
C LYS A 216 -22.86 13.59 11.03
N VAL A 217 -21.75 13.45 11.77
CA VAL A 217 -20.42 13.88 11.34
C VAL A 217 -19.97 13.08 10.11
N LEU A 218 -20.21 11.76 10.12
CA LEU A 218 -19.91 10.90 8.98
C LEU A 218 -20.72 11.31 7.74
N LEU A 219 -22.02 11.59 7.89
CA LEU A 219 -22.88 12.04 6.80
C LEU A 219 -22.47 13.41 6.24
N ALA A 220 -22.07 14.35 7.11
CA ALA A 220 -21.60 15.67 6.69
C ALA A 220 -20.27 15.61 5.92
N SER A 221 -19.39 14.68 6.27
CA SER A 221 -18.02 14.58 5.76
C SER A 221 -17.88 13.70 4.53
N ARG A 222 -18.67 12.60 4.38
CA ARG A 222 -18.46 11.56 3.36
C ARG A 222 -18.47 12.05 1.91
N ASN A 223 -19.13 13.18 1.63
CA ASN A 223 -19.16 13.75 0.27
C ASN A 223 -17.89 14.54 -0.08
N ILE A 224 -17.00 14.77 0.88
CA ILE A 224 -15.72 15.46 0.65
C ILE A 224 -14.67 14.39 0.32
N GLY A 225 -14.31 14.27 -0.96
CA GLY A 225 -13.44 13.18 -1.44
C GLY A 225 -11.99 13.24 -0.92
N THR A 226 -11.54 14.40 -0.45
CA THR A 226 -10.22 14.64 0.13
C THR A 226 -10.15 14.29 1.62
N LEU A 227 -11.29 14.11 2.26
CA LEU A 227 -11.40 13.89 3.70
C LEU A 227 -11.66 12.43 4.03
N LYS A 228 -10.97 11.94 5.08
CA LYS A 228 -11.21 10.64 5.68
C LYS A 228 -11.42 10.78 7.18
N ILE A 229 -12.40 10.07 7.72
CA ILE A 229 -12.59 9.91 9.16
C ILE A 229 -12.31 8.46 9.52
N LEU A 230 -11.42 8.26 10.46
CA LEU A 230 -10.97 6.95 10.93
C LEU A 230 -10.93 6.92 12.45
N THR A 231 -11.05 5.74 13.03
CA THR A 231 -10.78 5.55 14.46
C THR A 231 -9.29 5.24 14.67
N PRO A 232 -8.68 5.66 15.78
CA PRO A 232 -7.28 5.34 16.08
C PRO A 232 -7.00 3.84 16.15
N ARG A 233 -8.02 3.02 16.41
CA ARG A 233 -7.93 1.55 16.40
C ARG A 233 -7.67 0.98 14.99
N THR A 234 -8.29 1.59 13.97
CA THR A 234 -8.15 1.19 12.55
C THR A 234 -7.05 1.93 11.81
N LEU A 235 -6.13 2.56 12.55
CA LEU A 235 -5.05 3.36 12.00
C LEU A 235 -4.16 2.52 11.07
N ASN A 236 -4.08 2.92 9.80
CA ASN A 236 -3.24 2.32 8.78
C ASN A 236 -2.10 3.26 8.41
N LEU A 237 -0.92 2.70 8.20
CA LEU A 237 0.25 3.45 7.78
C LEU A 237 0.03 4.25 6.49
N TYR A 238 -0.71 3.66 5.54
CA TYR A 238 -1.02 4.30 4.26
C TYR A 238 -1.83 5.60 4.45
N ASP A 239 -2.81 5.61 5.35
CA ASP A 239 -3.67 6.77 5.57
C ASP A 239 -2.92 7.91 6.24
N VAL A 240 -2.00 7.60 7.17
CA VAL A 240 -1.10 8.59 7.79
C VAL A 240 -0.17 9.24 6.76
N LEU A 241 0.47 8.44 5.90
CA LEU A 241 1.42 8.94 4.92
C LEU A 241 0.76 9.66 3.72
N ASN A 242 -0.50 9.33 3.42
CA ASN A 242 -1.24 9.95 2.32
C ASN A 242 -1.95 11.25 2.74
N ALA A 243 -2.02 11.54 4.04
CA ALA A 243 -2.61 12.74 4.57
C ALA A 243 -1.62 13.92 4.49
N ASP A 244 -2.06 15.05 3.97
CA ASP A 244 -1.31 16.31 4.01
C ASP A 244 -1.44 16.95 5.40
N LYS A 245 -2.62 16.81 6.02
CA LYS A 245 -2.92 17.26 7.39
C LYS A 245 -3.61 16.17 8.17
N ILE A 246 -3.29 16.06 9.45
CA ILE A 246 -3.89 15.12 10.38
C ILE A 246 -4.60 15.90 11.48
N VAL A 247 -5.82 15.49 11.81
CA VAL A 247 -6.60 16.07 12.90
C VAL A 247 -6.89 14.96 13.91
N LEU A 248 -6.55 15.21 15.16
CA LEU A 248 -6.78 14.31 16.27
C LEU A 248 -7.78 14.92 17.25
N THR A 249 -8.58 14.10 17.90
CA THR A 249 -9.29 14.50 19.12
C THR A 249 -8.39 14.25 20.34
N PRO A 250 -8.62 14.90 21.49
CA PRO A 250 -7.84 14.67 22.71
C PRO A 250 -7.79 13.19 23.11
N ASP A 251 -8.93 12.52 23.10
CA ASP A 251 -9.04 11.08 23.41
C ASP A 251 -8.26 10.20 22.43
N ALA A 252 -8.18 10.62 21.17
CA ALA A 252 -7.37 9.93 20.16
C ALA A 252 -5.88 10.08 20.47
N VAL A 253 -5.43 11.23 20.95
CA VAL A 253 -4.03 11.45 21.38
C VAL A 253 -3.69 10.56 22.57
N ASP A 254 -4.56 10.51 23.58
CA ASP A 254 -4.36 9.67 24.77
C ASP A 254 -4.28 8.19 24.39
N TYR A 255 -5.15 7.73 23.48
CA TYR A 255 -5.07 6.37 22.95
C TYR A 255 -3.76 6.10 22.20
N LEU A 256 -3.27 7.05 21.38
CA LEU A 256 -2.01 6.88 20.66
C LEU A 256 -0.82 6.85 21.61
N ASN A 257 -0.80 7.71 22.64
CA ASN A 257 0.23 7.72 23.68
C ASN A 257 0.24 6.40 24.45
N GLY A 258 -0.93 5.89 24.85
CA GLY A 258 -1.04 4.61 25.56
C GLY A 258 -0.58 3.41 24.71
N ARG A 259 -0.86 3.43 23.40
CA ARG A 259 -0.54 2.29 22.52
C ARG A 259 0.88 2.32 21.92
N TYR A 260 1.41 3.49 21.63
CA TYR A 260 2.68 3.68 20.91
C TYR A 260 3.74 4.42 21.73
N GLY A 261 3.42 4.84 22.95
CA GLY A 261 4.36 5.45 23.89
C GLY A 261 5.31 4.46 24.55
N ASP A 262 6.07 4.94 25.52
CA ASP A 262 7.07 4.15 26.25
C ASP A 262 6.50 3.30 27.42
N SER A 263 5.18 3.12 27.50
CA SER A 263 4.61 2.24 28.50
C SER A 263 5.20 0.83 28.30
N GLU A 264 5.96 0.33 29.29
CA GLU A 264 6.59 -0.99 29.28
C GLU A 264 5.58 -2.16 29.38
N GLN A 265 4.31 -1.87 29.21
CA GLN A 265 3.28 -2.89 29.13
C GLN A 265 3.29 -3.46 27.71
N ASP A 266 4.16 -4.47 27.49
CA ASP A 266 4.02 -5.46 26.42
C ASP A 266 2.72 -6.24 26.70
N ASP A 267 1.58 -5.63 26.42
CA ASP A 267 0.27 -6.27 26.48
C ASP A 267 0.13 -7.15 25.22
N ASP A 268 0.69 -8.36 25.30
CA ASP A 268 0.54 -9.41 24.28
C ASP A 268 -0.89 -9.98 24.22
N GLY A 269 -1.87 -9.37 24.96
CA GLY A 269 -3.15 -9.97 25.30
C GLY A 269 -4.36 -9.63 24.43
N ASP A 270 -4.36 -8.59 23.60
CA ASP A 270 -5.61 -8.11 23.01
C ASP A 270 -5.58 -8.01 21.47
N TYR A 271 -5.33 -9.13 20.81
CA TYR A 271 -5.69 -9.30 19.41
C TYR A 271 -6.74 -10.41 19.31
N VAL A 272 -8.00 -10.01 19.40
CA VAL A 272 -9.10 -10.81 18.84
C VAL A 272 -8.82 -10.87 17.34
N GLU A 273 -8.39 -12.02 16.84
CA GLU A 273 -8.37 -12.34 15.43
C GLU A 273 -9.81 -12.40 14.94
N GLU A 274 -10.37 -11.26 14.51
CA GLU A 274 -11.55 -11.23 13.66
C GLU A 274 -11.15 -11.59 12.21
N ASP A 275 -10.68 -12.80 12.01
CA ASP A 275 -10.50 -13.40 10.69
C ASP A 275 -11.04 -14.84 10.71
N SER A 276 -12.34 -14.96 10.93
CA SER A 276 -13.11 -16.12 10.52
C SER A 276 -14.52 -15.68 10.13
N GLN A 277 -14.63 -15.08 8.96
CA GLN A 277 -15.88 -15.18 8.22
C GLN A 277 -15.97 -16.62 7.72
N GLU A 278 -16.56 -17.47 8.55
CA GLU A 278 -17.18 -18.70 8.12
C GLU A 278 -18.12 -18.39 6.96
N GLY A 279 -17.80 -18.92 5.78
CA GLY A 279 -18.72 -18.93 4.66
C GLY A 279 -19.96 -19.72 5.05
N PRO A 280 -21.16 -19.32 4.56
CA PRO A 280 -22.38 -20.05 4.86
C PRO A 280 -22.28 -21.49 4.32
N ASP A 281 -22.46 -22.43 5.22
CA ASP A 281 -22.62 -23.86 4.93
C ASP A 281 -23.67 -24.04 3.84
N ALA A 282 -23.26 -24.63 2.73
CA ALA A 282 -24.17 -25.17 1.75
C ALA A 282 -24.83 -26.41 2.38
N GLU A 283 -26.01 -26.24 2.92
CA GLU A 283 -26.88 -27.37 3.29
C GLU A 283 -27.18 -28.20 2.04
N GLU A 284 -26.65 -29.40 2.07
CA GLU A 284 -26.92 -30.51 1.18
C GLU A 284 -28.36 -30.99 1.44
N SER A 285 -29.29 -30.47 0.65
CA SER A 285 -30.66 -31.06 0.62
C SER A 285 -30.65 -32.27 -0.30
N ALA A 286 -30.36 -33.43 0.25
CA ALA A 286 -30.71 -34.71 -0.29
C ALA A 286 -32.15 -35.02 0.15
N ASP A 287 -33.12 -34.88 -0.75
CA ASP A 287 -34.41 -35.55 -0.66
C ASP A 287 -34.89 -35.97 -2.02
N ALA A 288 -34.78 -37.28 -2.25
CA ALA A 288 -35.83 -38.23 -2.57
C ALA A 288 -36.87 -37.77 -3.62
N VAL A 289 -36.78 -38.37 -4.79
CA VAL A 289 -37.96 -38.57 -5.66
C VAL A 289 -38.09 -40.02 -6.02
N ASN A 290 -39.21 -40.58 -5.62
CA ASN A 290 -39.85 -41.76 -6.19
C ASN A 290 -40.00 -41.71 -7.71
#